data_5d44c5e56e2328f19e3851957965a7d7
#
_entry.id   5d44c5e56e2328f19e3851957965a7d7
#
_cell.length_a   1.000
_cell.length_b   1.000
_cell.length_c   1.000
_cell.angle_alpha   90.00
_cell.angle_beta   90.00
_cell.angle_gamma   90.00
#
_symmetry.space_group_name_H-M   'P 1'
#
loop_
_entity.id
_entity.type
_entity.pdbx_description
1 polymer ?
#
loop_
_entity_poly.entity_id
_entity_poly.type
_entity_poly.pdbx_seq_one_letter_code
_entity_poly.pdbx_strand_id
1 'polypeptide(L)'
;MQTAVYAPVFHDYSDPARLVELACVAERAGYDAIFVWDHLAIEPSGQLDVVDATVVLAAIAQATSRIRFGAMITPLARRRPWKLAKELNTLDRLSGGRAMLGVGLGEPAAVEFGSFGEDPSPQGRARRLDEGLAILDPLLRGETVTHSGEFYRLTGATLAPRSVQSPRVPIWVAASLPARAGLRRAARWDGVFPIKVPQVIAEGTVSHANWSDWWLSPAELADANRYVQGLRQGQGPYAVTATGRIADESPAAARALLAAFGQAGANWWLEWIDDAPGSYARTLAGIARGAPGR
;
A
#
# COMPACT_ATOMS: atom_id res chain seq x y z
N MET A 1 11.21 4.07 -14.61
CA MET A 1 10.09 3.80 -13.70
C MET A 1 10.55 2.75 -12.71
N GLN A 2 10.32 2.92 -11.42
CA GLN A 2 10.55 1.87 -10.42
C GLN A 2 9.43 0.83 -10.49
N THR A 3 9.73 -0.40 -10.11
CA THR A 3 8.79 -1.53 -10.22
C THR A 3 8.61 -2.24 -8.89
N ALA A 4 7.38 -2.59 -8.57
CA ALA A 4 7.06 -3.33 -7.36
C ALA A 4 6.14 -4.51 -7.66
N VAL A 5 6.25 -5.56 -6.88
CA VAL A 5 5.25 -6.63 -6.80
C VAL A 5 4.16 -6.17 -5.83
N TYR A 6 2.89 -6.36 -6.19
CA TYR A 6 1.73 -6.02 -5.35
C TYR A 6 0.90 -7.28 -5.09
N ALA A 7 1.06 -7.84 -3.89
CA ALA A 7 0.62 -9.18 -3.53
C ALA A 7 -0.54 -9.18 -2.53
N PRO A 8 -1.56 -10.03 -2.73
CA PRO A 8 -2.57 -10.30 -1.73
C PRO A 8 -1.98 -11.08 -0.53
N VAL A 9 -2.78 -11.26 0.52
CA VAL A 9 -2.42 -12.00 1.75
C VAL A 9 -3.38 -13.15 2.04
N PHE A 10 -4.05 -13.65 1.01
CA PHE A 10 -5.08 -14.69 1.09
C PHE A 10 -4.93 -15.70 -0.05
N HIS A 11 -5.78 -16.73 -0.10
CA HIS A 11 -5.66 -17.88 -1.01
C HIS A 11 -4.26 -18.51 -0.94
N ASP A 12 -3.58 -18.65 -2.07
CA ASP A 12 -2.23 -19.21 -2.12
C ASP A 12 -1.22 -18.40 -1.28
N TYR A 13 -1.50 -17.12 -1.04
CA TYR A 13 -0.64 -16.18 -0.30
C TYR A 13 -0.99 -16.08 1.19
N SER A 14 -1.94 -16.90 1.69
CA SER A 14 -2.18 -17.06 3.11
C SER A 14 -1.09 -17.90 3.81
N ASP A 15 -0.19 -18.52 3.05
CA ASP A 15 1.04 -19.09 3.58
C ASP A 15 2.14 -18.01 3.64
N PRO A 16 2.59 -17.59 4.85
CA PRO A 16 3.62 -16.58 4.99
C PRO A 16 4.93 -16.93 4.27
N ALA A 17 5.26 -18.24 4.18
CA ALA A 17 6.49 -18.68 3.52
C ALA A 17 6.47 -18.38 2.02
N ARG A 18 5.32 -18.45 1.37
CA ARG A 18 5.15 -18.09 -0.05
C ARG A 18 5.35 -16.60 -0.31
N LEU A 19 4.90 -15.74 0.59
CA LEU A 19 5.15 -14.29 0.47
C LEU A 19 6.62 -13.93 0.67
N VAL A 20 7.31 -14.62 1.58
CA VAL A 20 8.76 -14.47 1.76
C VAL A 20 9.52 -14.97 0.54
N GLU A 21 9.16 -16.14 0.00
CA GLU A 21 9.76 -16.67 -1.24
C GLU A 21 9.55 -15.71 -2.41
N LEU A 22 8.32 -15.20 -2.59
CA LEU A 22 7.99 -14.23 -3.63
C LEU A 22 8.86 -12.96 -3.51
N ALA A 23 9.07 -12.44 -2.30
CA ALA A 23 9.94 -11.29 -2.07
C ALA A 23 11.40 -11.57 -2.44
N CYS A 24 11.91 -12.74 -2.10
CA CYS A 24 13.28 -13.17 -2.47
C CYS A 24 13.42 -13.33 -3.98
N VAL A 25 12.41 -13.88 -4.66
CA VAL A 25 12.41 -14.02 -6.13
C VAL A 25 12.33 -12.64 -6.77
N ALA A 26 11.45 -11.75 -6.32
CA ALA A 26 11.33 -10.38 -6.80
C ALA A 26 12.64 -9.59 -6.63
N GLU A 27 13.32 -9.74 -5.50
CA GLU A 27 14.63 -9.12 -5.26
C GLU A 27 15.68 -9.58 -6.28
N ARG A 28 15.78 -10.89 -6.50
CA ARG A 28 16.71 -11.46 -7.50
C ARG A 28 16.36 -11.04 -8.92
N ALA A 29 15.07 -10.94 -9.21
CA ALA A 29 14.55 -10.52 -10.52
C ALA A 29 14.68 -9.01 -10.79
N GLY A 30 15.18 -8.23 -9.83
CA GLY A 30 15.47 -6.81 -9.99
C GLY A 30 14.31 -5.87 -9.68
N TYR A 31 13.25 -6.32 -9.05
CA TYR A 31 12.20 -5.41 -8.56
C TYR A 31 12.74 -4.47 -7.48
N ASP A 32 12.18 -3.26 -7.41
CA ASP A 32 12.58 -2.22 -6.46
C ASP A 32 11.83 -2.36 -5.12
N ALA A 33 10.60 -2.92 -5.15
CA ALA A 33 9.81 -3.13 -3.94
C ALA A 33 8.86 -4.33 -4.04
N ILE A 34 8.39 -4.79 -2.87
CA ILE A 34 7.21 -5.64 -2.72
C ILE A 34 6.24 -4.97 -1.74
N PHE A 35 4.97 -4.89 -2.14
CA PHE A 35 3.88 -4.46 -1.28
C PHE A 35 2.90 -5.59 -1.06
N VAL A 36 2.48 -5.78 0.18
CA VAL A 36 1.44 -6.73 0.54
C VAL A 36 0.17 -6.00 0.94
N TRP A 37 -0.98 -6.62 0.75
CA TRP A 37 -2.23 -6.07 1.24
C TRP A 37 -2.30 -6.21 2.77
N ASP A 38 -3.09 -5.39 3.43
CA ASP A 38 -3.26 -5.42 4.88
C ASP A 38 -4.75 -5.53 5.21
N HIS A 39 -5.18 -6.76 5.42
CA HIS A 39 -6.55 -7.11 5.76
C HIS A 39 -6.63 -7.87 7.10
N LEU A 40 -7.72 -7.70 7.83
CA LEU A 40 -8.12 -8.57 8.93
C LEU A 40 -8.99 -9.73 8.42
N ALA A 41 -9.91 -9.40 7.52
CA ALA A 41 -10.76 -10.34 6.83
C ALA A 41 -11.20 -9.73 5.49
N ILE A 42 -11.54 -10.55 4.52
CA ILE A 42 -11.94 -10.08 3.17
C ILE A 42 -13.42 -10.37 2.92
N GLU A 43 -13.94 -11.40 3.54
CA GLU A 43 -15.33 -11.81 3.40
C GLU A 43 -16.03 -11.96 4.75
N PRO A 44 -17.37 -11.78 4.79
CA PRO A 44 -18.12 -11.83 6.05
C PRO A 44 -18.11 -13.21 6.73
N SER A 45 -17.91 -14.28 5.96
CA SER A 45 -17.89 -15.65 6.47
C SER A 45 -16.68 -15.92 7.38
N GLY A 46 -15.58 -15.17 7.20
CA GLY A 46 -14.31 -15.41 7.88
C GLY A 46 -13.64 -16.74 7.50
N GLN A 47 -14.10 -17.40 6.42
CA GLN A 47 -13.58 -18.70 5.99
C GLN A 47 -12.35 -18.59 5.10
N LEU A 48 -12.07 -17.40 4.57
CA LEU A 48 -10.87 -17.17 3.80
C LEU A 48 -9.70 -16.87 4.73
N ASP A 49 -8.68 -17.71 4.69
CA ASP A 49 -7.45 -17.49 5.44
C ASP A 49 -6.75 -16.22 4.99
N VAL A 50 -6.44 -15.35 5.95
CA VAL A 50 -5.73 -14.08 5.74
C VAL A 50 -4.59 -13.99 6.74
N VAL A 51 -3.37 -13.69 6.28
CA VAL A 51 -2.22 -13.54 7.17
C VAL A 51 -1.95 -12.08 7.52
N ASP A 52 -1.41 -11.85 8.72
CA ASP A 52 -1.05 -10.50 9.17
C ASP A 52 0.11 -9.92 8.36
N ALA A 53 -0.14 -8.78 7.75
CA ALA A 53 0.84 -8.09 6.91
C ALA A 53 2.11 -7.69 7.67
N THR A 54 1.99 -7.18 8.90
CA THR A 54 3.14 -6.70 9.69
C THR A 54 4.08 -7.83 10.04
N VAL A 55 3.54 -9.00 10.39
CA VAL A 55 4.32 -10.20 10.72
C VAL A 55 5.05 -10.72 9.48
N VAL A 56 4.36 -10.79 8.34
CA VAL A 56 4.96 -11.19 7.05
C VAL A 56 6.04 -10.20 6.62
N LEU A 57 5.82 -8.89 6.75
CA LEU A 57 6.82 -7.87 6.41
C LEU A 57 8.08 -7.98 7.28
N ALA A 58 7.97 -8.40 8.53
CA ALA A 58 9.16 -8.67 9.36
C ALA A 58 9.98 -9.85 8.83
N ALA A 59 9.32 -10.92 8.37
CA ALA A 59 9.98 -12.06 7.76
C ALA A 59 10.64 -11.68 6.42
N ILE A 60 9.96 -10.90 5.56
CA ILE A 60 10.51 -10.35 4.33
C ILE A 60 11.73 -9.47 4.61
N ALA A 61 11.67 -8.61 5.63
CA ALA A 61 12.78 -7.77 6.03
C ALA A 61 14.06 -8.55 6.34
N GLN A 62 13.92 -9.72 6.98
CA GLN A 62 15.06 -10.60 7.32
C GLN A 62 15.54 -11.45 6.16
N ALA A 63 14.64 -11.86 5.26
CA ALA A 63 14.97 -12.73 4.15
C ALA A 63 15.57 -12.01 2.94
N THR A 64 15.49 -10.67 2.90
CA THR A 64 15.92 -9.82 1.78
C THR A 64 16.94 -8.78 2.23
N SER A 65 17.71 -8.22 1.30
CA SER A 65 18.79 -7.28 1.59
C SER A 65 18.67 -5.92 0.89
N ARG A 66 17.98 -5.83 -0.24
CA ARG A 66 17.91 -4.66 -1.10
C ARG A 66 16.49 -4.18 -1.37
N ILE A 67 15.56 -5.09 -1.63
CA ILE A 67 14.18 -4.76 -2.02
C ILE A 67 13.50 -3.97 -0.89
N ARG A 68 12.81 -2.89 -1.26
CA ARG A 68 11.93 -2.17 -0.33
C ARG A 68 10.65 -2.98 -0.10
N PHE A 69 9.98 -2.75 1.00
CA PHE A 69 8.77 -3.49 1.32
C PHE A 69 7.81 -2.65 2.18
N GLY A 70 6.54 -2.96 2.11
CA GLY A 70 5.51 -2.31 2.92
C GLY A 70 4.13 -2.88 2.72
N ALA A 71 3.16 -2.41 3.50
CA ALA A 71 1.76 -2.66 3.22
C ALA A 71 1.20 -1.59 2.28
N MET A 72 0.39 -2.01 1.31
CA MET A 72 -0.35 -1.14 0.40
C MET A 72 -1.77 -1.69 0.26
N ILE A 73 -2.69 -1.19 1.07
CA ILE A 73 -2.58 -0.09 2.04
C ILE A 73 -2.90 -0.60 3.45
N THR A 74 -2.27 0.01 4.46
CA THR A 74 -2.70 -0.13 5.85
C THR A 74 -3.91 0.76 6.12
N PRO A 75 -5.05 0.21 6.52
CA PRO A 75 -6.21 0.99 7.00
C PRO A 75 -5.89 1.60 8.37
N LEU A 76 -5.29 2.80 8.38
CA LEU A 76 -4.83 3.42 9.63
C LEU A 76 -5.97 3.67 10.62
N ALA A 77 -7.20 3.85 10.13
CA ALA A 77 -8.36 4.09 10.99
C ALA A 77 -8.66 2.95 11.99
N ARG A 78 -8.27 1.70 11.69
CA ARG A 78 -8.40 0.56 12.62
C ARG A 78 -7.18 0.32 13.49
N ARG A 79 -6.13 1.14 13.37
CA ARG A 79 -4.88 0.97 14.11
C ARG A 79 -4.65 2.11 15.08
N ARG A 80 -3.98 1.83 16.20
CA ARG A 80 -3.46 2.88 17.09
C ARG A 80 -2.22 3.51 16.45
N PRO A 81 -2.20 4.83 16.17
CA PRO A 81 -1.09 5.47 15.45
C PRO A 81 0.29 5.23 16.09
N TRP A 82 0.38 5.27 17.42
CA TRP A 82 1.62 5.01 18.14
C TRP A 82 2.09 3.56 18.07
N LYS A 83 1.14 2.60 17.99
CA LYS A 83 1.52 1.18 17.82
C LYS A 83 2.07 0.94 16.42
N LEU A 84 1.43 1.48 15.39
CA LEU A 84 1.92 1.43 14.02
C LEU A 84 3.26 2.14 13.87
N ALA A 85 3.46 3.32 14.51
CA ALA A 85 4.74 4.01 14.51
C ALA A 85 5.86 3.13 15.12
N LYS A 86 5.56 2.42 16.21
CA LYS A 86 6.53 1.51 16.85
C LYS A 86 6.89 0.32 15.96
N GLU A 87 5.90 -0.26 15.30
CA GLU A 87 6.08 -1.35 14.32
C GLU A 87 6.95 -0.90 13.15
N LEU A 88 6.62 0.22 12.53
CA LEU A 88 7.36 0.78 11.39
C LEU A 88 8.80 1.15 11.75
N ASN A 89 9.03 1.81 12.89
CA ASN A 89 10.37 2.12 13.36
C ASN A 89 11.20 0.83 13.56
N THR A 90 10.56 -0.23 14.05
CA THR A 90 11.22 -1.53 14.24
C THR A 90 11.53 -2.20 12.90
N LEU A 91 10.56 -2.27 11.99
CA LEU A 91 10.73 -2.82 10.65
C LEU A 91 11.81 -2.08 9.84
N ASP A 92 11.82 -0.74 9.96
CA ASP A 92 12.79 0.10 9.27
C ASP A 92 14.22 -0.17 9.77
N ARG A 93 14.40 -0.28 11.08
CA ARG A 93 15.69 -0.64 11.68
C ARG A 93 16.10 -2.07 11.36
N LEU A 94 15.18 -3.02 11.42
CA LEU A 94 15.39 -4.43 11.12
C LEU A 94 15.92 -4.62 9.70
N SER A 95 15.46 -3.78 8.78
CA SER A 95 15.78 -3.84 7.36
C SER A 95 16.89 -2.87 6.92
N GLY A 96 17.43 -2.04 7.81
CA GLY A 96 18.41 -1.02 7.44
C GLY A 96 17.86 0.10 6.57
N GLY A 97 16.59 0.49 6.75
CA GLY A 97 15.98 1.63 6.06
C GLY A 97 15.24 1.29 4.77
N ARG A 98 14.61 0.10 4.67
CA ARG A 98 13.88 -0.33 3.48
C ARG A 98 12.34 -0.31 3.63
N ALA A 99 11.82 -0.03 4.82
CA ALA A 99 10.39 -0.01 5.08
C ALA A 99 9.68 1.14 4.35
N MET A 100 8.46 0.89 3.91
CA MET A 100 7.55 1.86 3.30
C MET A 100 6.16 1.69 3.89
N LEU A 101 5.35 2.74 3.87
CA LEU A 101 3.98 2.70 4.35
C LEU A 101 3.01 3.24 3.31
N GLY A 102 2.05 2.42 2.89
CA GLY A 102 0.84 2.88 2.23
C GLY A 102 -0.29 3.01 3.24
N VAL A 103 -1.07 4.07 3.17
CA VAL A 103 -2.26 4.25 4.03
C VAL A 103 -3.50 4.57 3.22
N GLY A 104 -4.65 4.16 3.73
CA GLY A 104 -5.94 4.41 3.11
C GLY A 104 -7.10 4.19 4.07
N LEU A 105 -8.31 4.18 3.52
CA LEU A 105 -9.52 3.99 4.32
C LEU A 105 -9.76 2.53 4.69
N GLY A 106 -9.31 1.59 3.84
CA GLY A 106 -9.60 0.15 3.97
C GLY A 106 -10.95 -0.24 3.37
N GLU A 107 -10.95 -1.32 2.60
CA GLU A 107 -12.14 -1.94 2.00
C GLU A 107 -11.97 -3.47 2.00
N PRO A 108 -13.05 -4.24 2.12
CA PRO A 108 -14.46 -3.83 2.28
C PRO A 108 -14.77 -3.35 3.70
N ALA A 109 -15.33 -2.16 3.83
CA ALA A 109 -15.50 -1.50 5.13
C ALA A 109 -16.41 -2.25 6.10
N ALA A 110 -17.48 -2.87 5.59
CA ALA A 110 -18.39 -3.66 6.41
C ALA A 110 -17.68 -4.83 7.10
N VAL A 111 -16.73 -5.47 6.41
CA VAL A 111 -15.94 -6.59 6.92
C VAL A 111 -14.79 -6.10 7.80
N GLU A 112 -13.99 -5.18 7.28
CA GLU A 112 -12.76 -4.68 7.92
C GLU A 112 -12.99 -3.89 9.20
N PHE A 113 -14.17 -3.27 9.35
CA PHE A 113 -14.55 -2.43 10.48
C PHE A 113 -15.85 -2.91 11.12
N GLY A 114 -16.93 -3.03 10.33
CA GLY A 114 -18.26 -3.36 10.85
C GLY A 114 -18.32 -4.69 11.59
N SER A 115 -17.68 -5.75 11.08
CA SER A 115 -17.64 -7.06 11.74
C SER A 115 -16.91 -7.03 13.09
N PHE A 116 -16.08 -6.03 13.33
CA PHE A 116 -15.33 -5.85 14.59
C PHE A 116 -15.91 -4.77 15.47
N GLY A 117 -17.13 -4.27 15.17
CA GLY A 117 -17.81 -3.24 15.97
C GLY A 117 -17.24 -1.84 15.83
N GLU A 118 -16.44 -1.58 14.78
CA GLU A 118 -15.89 -0.27 14.48
C GLU A 118 -16.73 0.46 13.43
N ASP A 119 -16.62 1.80 13.38
CA ASP A 119 -17.35 2.64 12.42
C ASP A 119 -16.92 2.38 10.97
N PRO A 120 -17.78 1.77 10.12
CA PRO A 120 -17.47 1.51 8.73
C PRO A 120 -17.69 2.72 7.82
N SER A 121 -18.22 3.84 8.34
CA SER A 121 -18.57 5.01 7.52
C SER A 121 -17.33 5.63 6.86
N PRO A 122 -17.38 5.98 5.57
CA PRO A 122 -16.25 6.59 4.89
C PRO A 122 -15.80 7.90 5.55
N GLN A 123 -16.74 8.67 6.10
CA GLN A 123 -16.45 9.95 6.76
C GLN A 123 -15.74 9.74 8.09
N GLY A 124 -16.20 8.80 8.92
CA GLY A 124 -15.57 8.46 10.20
C GLY A 124 -14.16 7.92 10.00
N ARG A 125 -14.01 6.98 9.07
CA ARG A 125 -12.69 6.42 8.71
C ARG A 125 -11.74 7.50 8.16
N ALA A 126 -12.24 8.43 7.34
CA ALA A 126 -11.43 9.51 6.80
C ALA A 126 -10.92 10.48 7.88
N ARG A 127 -11.80 10.89 8.83
CA ARG A 127 -11.40 11.75 9.96
C ARG A 127 -10.38 11.05 10.85
N ARG A 128 -10.60 9.76 11.16
CA ARG A 128 -9.68 8.95 11.97
C ARG A 128 -8.33 8.74 11.28
N LEU A 129 -8.32 8.56 9.94
CA LEU A 129 -7.10 8.51 9.15
C LEU A 129 -6.33 9.83 9.21
N ASP A 130 -7.01 10.97 9.03
CA ASP A 130 -6.37 12.29 9.06
C ASP A 130 -5.77 12.59 10.44
N GLU A 131 -6.51 12.31 11.52
CA GLU A 131 -6.02 12.47 12.89
C GLU A 131 -4.87 11.49 13.20
N GLY A 132 -5.01 10.24 12.76
CA GLY A 132 -3.96 9.23 12.91
C GLY A 132 -2.65 9.61 12.22
N LEU A 133 -2.71 10.17 11.01
CA LEU A 133 -1.54 10.65 10.28
C LEU A 133 -0.86 11.85 10.97
N ALA A 134 -1.63 12.75 11.57
CA ALA A 134 -1.08 13.89 12.31
C ALA A 134 -0.30 13.47 13.57
N ILE A 135 -0.62 12.30 14.13
CA ILE A 135 0.10 11.70 15.27
C ILE A 135 1.26 10.82 14.77
N LEU A 136 1.04 10.05 13.72
CA LEU A 136 2.01 9.08 13.21
C LEU A 136 3.29 9.75 12.70
N ASP A 137 3.17 10.82 11.91
CA ASP A 137 4.30 11.51 11.29
C ASP A 137 5.34 12.02 12.31
N PRO A 138 4.99 12.81 13.33
CA PRO A 138 5.97 13.26 14.31
C PRO A 138 6.52 12.12 15.18
N LEU A 139 5.71 11.08 15.50
CA LEU A 139 6.21 9.92 16.24
C LEU A 139 7.25 9.12 15.43
N LEU A 140 7.10 9.00 14.12
CA LEU A 140 8.09 8.35 13.24
C LEU A 140 9.38 9.18 13.16
N ARG A 141 9.31 10.50 13.27
CA ARG A 141 10.48 11.40 13.36
C ARG A 141 11.17 11.35 14.71
N GLY A 142 10.55 10.71 15.72
CA GLY A 142 11.06 10.68 17.10
C GLY A 142 10.77 11.97 17.89
N GLU A 143 9.80 12.75 17.44
CA GLU A 143 9.35 13.97 18.11
C GLU A 143 8.41 13.63 19.28
N THR A 144 8.32 14.55 20.24
CA THR A 144 7.38 14.47 21.36
C THR A 144 6.03 15.01 20.93
N VAL A 145 4.96 14.20 21.10
CA VAL A 145 3.61 14.52 20.66
C VAL A 145 2.70 14.75 21.86
N THR A 146 2.08 15.93 21.89
CA THR A 146 0.89 16.21 22.70
C THR A 146 -0.26 16.49 21.74
N HIS A 147 -1.35 15.74 21.85
CA HIS A 147 -2.50 15.78 20.95
C HIS A 147 -3.80 15.64 21.72
N SER A 148 -4.81 16.41 21.35
CA SER A 148 -6.18 16.29 21.87
C SER A 148 -7.14 16.46 20.72
N GLY A 149 -7.56 15.33 20.15
CA GLY A 149 -8.45 15.28 19.00
C GLY A 149 -9.79 14.58 19.29
N GLU A 150 -10.49 14.27 18.24
CA GLU A 150 -11.77 13.56 18.29
C GLU A 150 -11.58 12.11 18.74
N PHE A 151 -10.55 11.42 18.23
CA PHE A 151 -10.34 9.99 18.44
C PHE A 151 -9.19 9.67 19.38
N TYR A 152 -8.21 10.56 19.50
CA TYR A 152 -6.98 10.27 20.24
C TYR A 152 -6.59 11.40 21.19
N ARG A 153 -5.98 11.01 22.33
CA ARG A 153 -5.36 11.93 23.29
C ARG A 153 -3.98 11.41 23.67
N LEU A 154 -2.97 12.25 23.55
CA LEU A 154 -1.60 11.98 23.93
C LEU A 154 -1.06 13.15 24.77
N THR A 155 -0.24 12.84 25.76
CA THR A 155 0.40 13.84 26.62
C THR A 155 1.89 13.55 26.66
N GLY A 156 2.68 14.32 25.92
CA GLY A 156 4.14 14.22 25.91
C GLY A 156 4.67 12.87 25.46
N ALA A 157 3.99 12.19 24.51
CA ALA A 157 4.37 10.86 24.04
C ALA A 157 5.55 10.94 23.07
N THR A 158 6.59 10.14 23.29
CA THR A 158 7.77 10.02 22.42
C THR A 158 8.07 8.55 22.19
N LEU A 159 8.48 8.19 20.97
CA LEU A 159 8.89 6.83 20.64
C LEU A 159 10.38 6.76 20.30
N ALA A 160 11.08 5.87 21.00
CA ALA A 160 12.47 5.52 20.71
C ALA A 160 12.60 4.01 20.52
N PRO A 161 13.53 3.55 19.66
CA PRO A 161 14.28 4.32 18.69
C PRO A 161 13.42 4.82 17.53
N ARG A 162 13.83 5.90 16.85
CA ARG A 162 13.20 6.36 15.62
C ARG A 162 13.59 5.51 14.42
N SER A 163 12.99 5.77 13.27
CA SER A 163 13.37 5.22 11.97
C SER A 163 14.84 5.46 11.64
N VAL A 164 15.43 4.60 10.84
CA VAL A 164 16.74 4.81 10.19
C VAL A 164 16.62 5.83 9.09
N GLN A 165 15.53 5.76 8.32
CA GLN A 165 15.25 6.70 7.24
C GLN A 165 15.00 8.12 7.77
N SER A 166 15.44 9.12 7.01
CA SER A 166 15.26 10.54 7.32
C SER A 166 14.42 11.20 6.22
N PRO A 167 13.42 12.01 6.58
CA PRO A 167 13.01 12.38 7.95
C PRO A 167 12.30 11.25 8.70
N ARG A 168 11.78 10.23 8.00
CA ARG A 168 11.06 9.04 8.50
C ARG A 168 10.77 8.05 7.37
N VAL A 169 10.14 6.93 7.68
CA VAL A 169 9.58 5.99 6.68
C VAL A 169 8.66 6.74 5.71
N PRO A 170 8.80 6.59 4.37
CA PRO A 170 7.93 7.22 3.39
C PRO A 170 6.48 6.78 3.55
N ILE A 171 5.55 7.75 3.46
CA ILE A 171 4.10 7.52 3.56
C ILE A 171 3.43 7.83 2.22
N TRP A 172 2.82 6.83 1.60
CA TRP A 172 2.00 6.99 0.42
C TRP A 172 0.52 6.88 0.77
N VAL A 173 -0.32 7.64 0.10
CA VAL A 173 -1.75 7.69 0.43
C VAL A 173 -2.57 7.19 -0.73
N ALA A 174 -3.48 6.25 -0.44
CA ALA A 174 -4.44 5.77 -1.41
C ALA A 174 -5.53 6.82 -1.70
N ALA A 175 -5.92 6.88 -2.95
CA ALA A 175 -6.96 7.77 -3.43
C ALA A 175 -7.94 7.02 -4.34
N SER A 176 -9.18 6.88 -3.90
CA SER A 176 -10.24 6.23 -4.67
C SER A 176 -10.90 7.24 -5.61
N LEU A 177 -10.76 7.02 -6.92
CA LEU A 177 -11.37 7.85 -7.95
C LEU A 177 -12.83 7.41 -8.23
N PRO A 178 -13.70 8.35 -8.66
CA PRO A 178 -13.40 9.73 -9.07
C PRO A 178 -13.32 10.74 -7.93
N ALA A 179 -13.47 10.33 -6.66
CA ALA A 179 -13.43 11.25 -5.52
C ALA A 179 -12.06 11.92 -5.36
N ARG A 180 -12.06 13.23 -5.08
CA ARG A 180 -10.82 14.02 -4.95
C ARG A 180 -10.27 14.11 -3.52
N ALA A 181 -11.01 13.60 -2.52
CA ALA A 181 -10.61 13.71 -1.11
C ALA A 181 -9.28 12.98 -0.82
N GLY A 182 -9.11 11.77 -1.36
CA GLY A 182 -7.87 11.01 -1.25
C GLY A 182 -6.69 11.73 -1.93
N LEU A 183 -6.92 12.31 -3.11
CA LEU A 183 -5.89 13.08 -3.82
C LEU A 183 -5.45 14.33 -3.04
N ARG A 184 -6.40 15.07 -2.44
CA ARG A 184 -6.07 16.22 -1.56
C ARG A 184 -5.25 15.81 -0.34
N ARG A 185 -5.56 14.63 0.24
CA ARG A 185 -4.77 14.07 1.32
C ARG A 185 -3.38 13.71 0.84
N ALA A 186 -3.27 12.96 -0.25
CA ALA A 186 -2.01 12.49 -0.80
C ALA A 186 -1.04 13.63 -1.16
N ALA A 187 -1.55 14.78 -1.60
CA ALA A 187 -0.72 15.96 -1.93
C ALA A 187 0.15 16.47 -0.77
N ARG A 188 -0.17 16.11 0.47
CA ARG A 188 0.56 16.49 1.70
C ARG A 188 1.63 15.49 2.13
N TRP A 189 1.72 14.33 1.44
CA TRP A 189 2.58 13.21 1.82
C TRP A 189 3.60 12.88 0.72
N ASP A 190 4.24 11.73 0.79
CA ASP A 190 5.38 11.37 -0.06
C ASP A 190 4.97 10.69 -1.38
N GLY A 191 3.70 10.34 -1.53
CA GLY A 191 3.22 9.72 -2.75
C GLY A 191 1.72 9.45 -2.76
N VAL A 192 1.22 9.12 -3.95
CA VAL A 192 -0.17 8.75 -4.20
C VAL A 192 -0.27 7.35 -4.80
N PHE A 193 -1.22 6.58 -4.29
CA PHE A 193 -1.66 5.31 -4.84
C PHE A 193 -3.12 5.48 -5.32
N PRO A 194 -3.33 5.92 -6.57
CA PRO A 194 -4.68 6.14 -7.08
C PRO A 194 -5.23 4.84 -7.67
N ILE A 195 -6.47 4.51 -7.28
CA ILE A 195 -7.22 3.35 -7.77
C ILE A 195 -8.68 3.75 -8.00
N LYS A 196 -9.41 2.92 -8.75
CA LYS A 196 -10.88 2.92 -8.71
C LYS A 196 -11.35 1.93 -7.65
N VAL A 197 -12.45 2.23 -6.98
CA VAL A 197 -13.14 1.26 -6.12
C VAL A 197 -14.48 0.98 -6.79
N PRO A 198 -14.68 -0.22 -7.35
CA PRO A 198 -15.96 -0.59 -7.96
C PRO A 198 -17.11 -0.50 -6.98
N GLN A 199 -18.28 -0.08 -7.44
CA GLN A 199 -19.45 0.13 -6.60
C GLN A 199 -19.88 -1.14 -5.84
N VAL A 200 -19.75 -2.32 -6.45
CA VAL A 200 -20.02 -3.62 -5.82
C VAL A 200 -19.23 -3.85 -4.53
N ILE A 201 -18.02 -3.30 -4.43
CA ILE A 201 -17.19 -3.41 -3.22
C ILE A 201 -17.72 -2.48 -2.12
N ALA A 202 -18.14 -1.28 -2.50
CA ALA A 202 -18.77 -0.34 -1.56
C ALA A 202 -20.06 -0.91 -0.94
N GLU A 203 -20.74 -1.81 -1.66
CA GLU A 203 -21.94 -2.53 -1.23
C GLU A 203 -21.64 -3.82 -0.44
N GLY A 204 -20.36 -4.13 -0.18
CA GLY A 204 -19.94 -5.24 0.68
C GLY A 204 -19.77 -6.59 -0.04
N THR A 205 -19.83 -6.62 -1.37
CA THR A 205 -19.60 -7.84 -2.15
C THR A 205 -18.23 -7.78 -2.81
N VAL A 206 -17.28 -8.56 -2.33
CA VAL A 206 -15.97 -8.71 -2.99
C VAL A 206 -16.12 -9.74 -4.10
N SER A 207 -16.34 -9.29 -5.33
CA SER A 207 -16.23 -10.14 -6.51
C SER A 207 -14.79 -10.10 -7.00
N HIS A 208 -14.07 -11.20 -6.89
CA HIS A 208 -12.69 -11.35 -7.37
C HIS A 208 -12.57 -11.36 -8.90
N ALA A 209 -13.69 -11.27 -9.61
CA ALA A 209 -13.73 -11.57 -11.03
C ALA A 209 -13.09 -10.53 -11.96
N ASN A 210 -12.98 -9.25 -11.54
CA ASN A 210 -12.51 -8.19 -12.44
C ASN A 210 -11.62 -7.16 -11.71
N TRP A 211 -10.41 -7.57 -11.28
CA TRP A 211 -9.44 -6.64 -10.71
C TRP A 211 -9.05 -5.49 -11.66
N SER A 212 -9.17 -5.69 -12.97
CA SER A 212 -8.96 -4.63 -13.96
C SER A 212 -9.88 -3.42 -13.78
N ASP A 213 -11.03 -3.58 -13.16
CA ASP A 213 -11.96 -2.49 -12.86
C ASP A 213 -11.40 -1.51 -11.81
N TRP A 214 -10.38 -1.94 -11.06
CA TRP A 214 -9.65 -1.11 -10.09
C TRP A 214 -8.55 -0.27 -10.73
N TRP A 215 -8.10 -0.64 -11.92
CA TRP A 215 -6.96 0.00 -12.57
C TRP A 215 -7.38 1.27 -13.29
N LEU A 216 -6.52 2.27 -13.23
CA LEU A 216 -6.69 3.49 -14.00
C LEU A 216 -6.17 3.29 -15.42
N SER A 217 -6.78 4.00 -16.36
CA SER A 217 -6.15 4.27 -17.64
C SER A 217 -5.05 5.32 -17.49
N PRO A 218 -4.08 5.41 -18.42
CA PRO A 218 -3.09 6.50 -18.42
C PRO A 218 -3.71 7.90 -18.39
N ALA A 219 -4.85 8.11 -19.05
CA ALA A 219 -5.55 9.39 -19.06
C ALA A 219 -6.12 9.76 -17.68
N GLU A 220 -6.74 8.81 -16.99
CA GLU A 220 -7.25 8.99 -15.62
C GLU A 220 -6.10 9.28 -14.64
N LEU A 221 -4.97 8.56 -14.80
CA LEU A 221 -3.78 8.82 -13.98
C LEU A 221 -3.22 10.23 -14.23
N ALA A 222 -3.11 10.65 -15.49
CA ALA A 222 -2.63 11.99 -15.84
C ALA A 222 -3.49 13.08 -15.22
N ASP A 223 -4.82 12.92 -15.21
CA ASP A 223 -5.74 13.86 -14.58
C ASP A 223 -5.57 13.87 -13.04
N ALA A 224 -5.49 12.71 -12.42
CA ALA A 224 -5.26 12.59 -10.97
C ALA A 224 -3.91 13.20 -10.57
N ASN A 225 -2.85 12.93 -11.33
CA ASN A 225 -1.51 13.47 -11.08
C ASN A 225 -1.49 14.99 -11.23
N ARG A 226 -2.07 15.53 -12.31
CA ARG A 226 -2.18 16.99 -12.51
C ARG A 226 -2.89 17.68 -11.34
N TYR A 227 -3.97 17.07 -10.86
CA TYR A 227 -4.71 17.58 -9.70
C TYR A 227 -3.85 17.60 -8.44
N VAL A 228 -3.14 16.50 -8.15
CA VAL A 228 -2.24 16.40 -6.98
C VAL A 228 -1.11 17.42 -7.09
N GLN A 229 -0.43 17.49 -8.24
CA GLN A 229 0.69 18.43 -8.43
C GLN A 229 0.27 19.89 -8.26
N GLY A 230 -0.95 20.24 -8.65
CA GLY A 230 -1.52 21.58 -8.43
C GLY A 230 -1.77 21.93 -6.95
N LEU A 231 -1.82 20.94 -6.07
CA LEU A 231 -2.04 21.14 -4.63
C LEU A 231 -0.74 21.01 -3.80
N ARG A 232 0.30 20.40 -4.36
CA ARG A 232 1.56 20.19 -3.64
C ARG A 232 2.29 21.52 -3.40
N GLN A 233 2.75 21.69 -2.16
CA GLN A 233 3.59 22.83 -1.76
C GLN A 233 5.08 22.48 -1.74
N GLY A 234 5.42 21.19 -1.68
CA GLY A 234 6.81 20.71 -1.62
C GLY A 234 7.35 20.33 -2.99
N GLN A 235 8.63 20.57 -3.24
CA GLN A 235 9.36 20.19 -4.45
C GLN A 235 10.18 18.90 -4.32
N GLY A 236 10.07 18.21 -3.18
CA GLY A 236 10.77 16.95 -2.93
C GLY A 236 10.27 15.79 -3.79
N PRO A 237 11.01 14.65 -3.76
CA PRO A 237 10.59 13.43 -4.45
C PRO A 237 9.16 13.05 -4.09
N TYR A 238 8.40 12.61 -5.10
CA TYR A 238 7.01 12.23 -4.92
C TYR A 238 6.69 10.99 -5.76
N ALA A 239 6.13 9.97 -5.12
CA ALA A 239 5.72 8.76 -5.80
C ALA A 239 4.33 8.94 -6.42
N VAL A 240 4.23 8.60 -7.70
CA VAL A 240 2.96 8.45 -8.41
C VAL A 240 2.91 7.04 -8.93
N THR A 241 2.02 6.22 -8.36
CA THR A 241 1.93 4.82 -8.72
C THR A 241 0.90 4.58 -9.82
N ALA A 242 1.21 3.64 -10.69
CA ALA A 242 0.26 2.99 -11.58
C ALA A 242 0.20 1.50 -11.22
N THR A 243 -0.94 0.87 -11.40
CA THR A 243 -1.15 -0.56 -11.17
C THR A 243 -1.74 -1.23 -12.38
N GLY A 244 -1.41 -2.48 -12.55
CA GLY A 244 -1.95 -3.36 -13.58
C GLY A 244 -1.25 -4.70 -13.56
N ARG A 245 -1.51 -5.50 -14.58
CA ARG A 245 -0.89 -6.80 -14.78
C ARG A 245 -0.26 -6.81 -16.18
N ILE A 246 1.06 -6.91 -16.24
CA ILE A 246 1.79 -6.97 -17.51
C ILE A 246 2.64 -8.23 -17.65
N ALA A 247 2.71 -9.06 -16.62
CA ALA A 247 3.46 -10.32 -16.64
C ALA A 247 2.96 -11.30 -17.71
N ASP A 248 1.69 -11.17 -18.12
CA ASP A 248 1.07 -12.01 -19.16
C ASP A 248 1.09 -11.35 -20.55
N GLU A 249 1.58 -10.11 -20.65
CA GLU A 249 1.65 -9.36 -21.91
C GLU A 249 2.90 -9.69 -22.73
N SER A 250 2.82 -9.44 -24.02
CA SER A 250 4.04 -9.46 -24.86
C SER A 250 5.02 -8.37 -24.40
N PRO A 251 6.35 -8.58 -24.54
CA PRO A 251 7.32 -7.56 -24.15
C PRO A 251 7.13 -6.20 -24.82
N ALA A 252 6.57 -6.17 -26.03
CA ALA A 252 6.25 -4.93 -26.74
C ALA A 252 5.03 -4.22 -26.13
N ALA A 253 3.96 -4.95 -25.82
CA ALA A 253 2.77 -4.40 -25.16
C ALA A 253 3.09 -3.89 -23.76
N ALA A 254 3.84 -4.66 -22.96
CA ALA A 254 4.29 -4.26 -21.62
C ALA A 254 5.08 -2.94 -21.67
N ARG A 255 6.05 -2.82 -22.58
CA ARG A 255 6.82 -1.57 -22.75
C ARG A 255 5.95 -0.40 -23.17
N ALA A 256 5.02 -0.61 -24.11
CA ALA A 256 4.10 0.44 -24.56
C ALA A 256 3.20 0.94 -23.41
N LEU A 257 2.66 0.03 -22.60
CA LEU A 257 1.84 0.36 -21.44
C LEU A 257 2.62 1.15 -20.38
N LEU A 258 3.82 0.67 -20.03
CA LEU A 258 4.69 1.36 -19.07
C LEU A 258 5.09 2.76 -19.57
N ALA A 259 5.37 2.91 -20.87
CA ALA A 259 5.66 4.21 -21.46
C ALA A 259 4.45 5.16 -21.38
N ALA A 260 3.24 4.68 -21.67
CA ALA A 260 2.02 5.46 -21.56
C ALA A 260 1.77 5.95 -20.13
N PHE A 261 1.94 5.08 -19.14
CA PHE A 261 1.83 5.47 -17.72
C PHE A 261 2.96 6.42 -17.28
N GLY A 262 4.18 6.22 -17.79
CA GLY A 262 5.29 7.15 -17.57
C GLY A 262 5.00 8.56 -18.10
N GLN A 263 4.42 8.66 -19.30
CA GLN A 263 3.96 9.94 -19.87
C GLN A 263 2.82 10.58 -19.06
N ALA A 264 1.98 9.76 -18.43
CA ALA A 264 0.95 10.21 -17.50
C ALA A 264 1.52 10.68 -16.14
N GLY A 265 2.83 10.53 -15.92
CA GLY A 265 3.54 10.96 -14.73
C GLY A 265 3.75 9.89 -13.67
N ALA A 266 3.45 8.62 -13.96
CA ALA A 266 3.83 7.52 -13.07
C ALA A 266 5.35 7.38 -13.01
N ASN A 267 5.89 7.22 -11.81
CA ASN A 267 7.28 6.87 -11.59
C ASN A 267 7.44 5.51 -10.86
N TRP A 268 6.31 4.90 -10.47
CA TRP A 268 6.20 3.56 -9.94
C TRP A 268 5.17 2.74 -10.70
N TRP A 269 5.52 1.49 -11.04
CA TRP A 269 4.61 0.45 -11.51
C TRP A 269 4.45 -0.61 -10.42
N LEU A 270 3.21 -0.88 -10.02
CA LEU A 270 2.87 -1.96 -9.11
C LEU A 270 2.25 -3.11 -9.91
N GLU A 271 3.01 -4.17 -10.09
CA GLU A 271 2.56 -5.39 -10.76
C GLU A 271 1.57 -6.12 -9.87
N TRP A 272 0.31 -6.09 -10.26
CA TRP A 272 -0.77 -6.78 -9.57
C TRP A 272 -0.69 -8.26 -9.88
N ILE A 273 -0.38 -9.08 -8.89
CA ILE A 273 -0.24 -10.51 -9.12
C ILE A 273 -1.60 -11.23 -9.06
N ASP A 274 -1.65 -12.40 -9.71
CA ASP A 274 -2.83 -13.25 -9.75
C ASP A 274 -3.12 -13.82 -8.35
N ASP A 275 -4.32 -13.60 -7.85
CA ASP A 275 -4.79 -14.08 -6.55
C ASP A 275 -5.67 -15.32 -6.63
N ALA A 276 -5.93 -15.84 -7.84
CA ALA A 276 -6.75 -17.05 -8.02
C ALA A 276 -6.09 -18.25 -7.32
N PRO A 277 -6.88 -19.12 -6.66
CA PRO A 277 -6.36 -20.34 -6.07
C PRO A 277 -5.57 -21.18 -7.10
N GLY A 278 -4.37 -21.64 -6.72
CA GLY A 278 -3.47 -22.39 -7.60
C GLY A 278 -2.64 -21.55 -8.55
N SER A 279 -2.69 -20.21 -8.45
CA SER A 279 -1.93 -19.29 -9.33
C SER A 279 -0.47 -19.11 -8.91
N TYR A 280 -0.09 -19.48 -7.69
CA TYR A 280 1.20 -19.15 -7.09
C TYR A 280 2.41 -19.54 -7.95
N ALA A 281 2.46 -20.79 -8.42
CA ALA A 281 3.62 -21.26 -9.20
C ALA A 281 3.78 -20.48 -10.52
N ARG A 282 2.67 -20.16 -11.20
CA ARG A 282 2.67 -19.34 -12.41
C ARG A 282 3.12 -17.92 -12.13
N THR A 283 2.60 -17.31 -11.06
CA THR A 283 3.02 -15.98 -10.61
C THR A 283 4.50 -15.92 -10.29
N LEU A 284 5.00 -16.88 -9.51
CA LEU A 284 6.41 -16.94 -9.13
C LEU A 284 7.32 -17.05 -10.36
N ALA A 285 6.95 -17.91 -11.32
CA ALA A 285 7.66 -18.04 -12.59
C ALA A 285 7.59 -16.74 -13.43
N GLY A 286 6.47 -16.04 -13.39
CA GLY A 286 6.30 -14.73 -14.04
C GLY A 286 7.23 -13.68 -13.48
N ILE A 287 7.25 -13.52 -12.16
CA ILE A 287 8.15 -12.57 -11.47
C ILE A 287 9.62 -12.92 -11.67
N ALA A 288 9.97 -14.20 -11.69
CA ALA A 288 11.35 -14.66 -11.90
C ALA A 288 11.93 -14.30 -13.29
N ARG A 289 11.07 -14.02 -14.30
CA ARG A 289 11.53 -13.59 -15.63
C ARG A 289 12.17 -12.20 -15.65
N GLY A 290 12.02 -11.42 -14.61
CA GLY A 290 12.62 -10.10 -14.46
C GLY A 290 11.61 -8.98 -14.28
N ALA A 291 12.06 -7.91 -13.65
CA ALA A 291 11.26 -6.71 -13.47
C ALA A 291 10.93 -6.06 -14.84
N PRO A 292 9.68 -5.61 -15.04
CA PRO A 292 9.27 -5.01 -16.30
C PRO A 292 10.13 -3.80 -16.70
N GLY A 293 10.57 -3.76 -17.96
CA GLY A 293 11.32 -2.62 -18.51
C GLY A 293 12.82 -2.60 -18.16
N ARG A 294 13.33 -3.67 -17.59
CA ARG A 294 14.77 -3.92 -17.38
C ARG A 294 15.32 -4.97 -18.33
#